data_fd95c39840ce4feae31302467193d4ac
#
_entry.id   fd95c39840ce4feae31302467193d4ac
#
_cell.length_a   1.000
_cell.length_b   1.000
_cell.length_c   1.000
_cell.angle_alpha   90.00
_cell.angle_beta   90.00
_cell.angle_gamma   90.00
#
_symmetry.space_group_name_H-M   'P 1'
#
loop_
_entity.id
_entity.type
_entity.pdbx_description
1 polymer ?
#
loop_
_entity_poly.entity_id
_entity_poly.type
_entity_poly.pdbx_seq_one_letter_code
_entity_poly.pdbx_strand_id
1 'polypeptide(L)'
;DVAKAFAAVTPDTIAKFLFTSGSTGTPKAVINTQRMLTSSQQAKAQTWTFLEQTGSDLVILDWLPWSHTFGANHNFNLVLRNGGSLYIDGGKPAPGLFATSLANLKSVMPTVYFNVPRGFDMLIAALRGDEALRRRFFSEVKFAFYAGAALPQNLWDALEQLSIQTVGRPLPMVSAWGSTETSPLATDCHFLAERSGNIGVPIPGTELKL
;
A
#
# COMPACT_ATOMS: atom_id res chain seq x y z
N ASP A 1 -7.09 -33.66 -3.88
CA ASP A 1 -6.63 -33.23 -5.18
C ASP A 1 -6.87 -31.73 -5.36
N VAL A 2 -5.80 -30.98 -5.61
CA VAL A 2 -5.80 -29.52 -5.68
C VAL A 2 -6.70 -29.03 -6.82
N ALA A 3 -6.64 -29.65 -7.99
CA ALA A 3 -7.44 -29.26 -9.14
C ALA A 3 -8.96 -29.38 -8.86
N LYS A 4 -9.38 -30.43 -8.17
CA LYS A 4 -10.77 -30.62 -7.77
C LYS A 4 -11.21 -29.60 -6.72
N ALA A 5 -10.35 -29.28 -5.76
CA ALA A 5 -10.62 -28.25 -4.77
C ALA A 5 -10.72 -26.87 -5.41
N PHE A 6 -9.81 -26.55 -6.35
CA PHE A 6 -9.84 -25.30 -7.10
C PHE A 6 -11.10 -25.15 -7.95
N ALA A 7 -11.53 -26.22 -8.64
CA ALA A 7 -12.75 -26.21 -9.46
C ALA A 7 -14.04 -25.95 -8.64
N ALA A 8 -14.00 -26.20 -7.33
CA ALA A 8 -15.13 -25.93 -6.42
C ALA A 8 -15.14 -24.50 -5.87
N VAL A 9 -14.09 -23.69 -6.12
CA VAL A 9 -14.02 -22.31 -5.65
C VAL A 9 -14.97 -21.44 -6.48
N THR A 10 -15.84 -20.73 -5.78
CA THR A 10 -16.78 -19.76 -6.36
C THR A 10 -16.46 -18.34 -5.86
N PRO A 11 -17.01 -17.31 -6.48
CA PRO A 11 -16.88 -15.94 -5.96
C PRO A 11 -17.29 -15.79 -4.49
N ASP A 12 -18.25 -16.56 -4.02
CA ASP A 12 -18.77 -16.48 -2.66
C ASP A 12 -18.07 -17.44 -1.67
N THR A 13 -17.10 -18.22 -2.16
CA THR A 13 -16.25 -19.04 -1.30
C THR A 13 -15.46 -18.14 -0.33
N ILE A 14 -15.49 -18.48 0.96
CA ILE A 14 -14.72 -17.79 1.99
C ILE A 14 -13.23 -18.02 1.72
N ALA A 15 -12.49 -16.95 1.53
CA ALA A 15 -11.04 -17.00 1.33
C ALA A 15 -10.28 -16.96 2.65
N LYS A 16 -10.72 -16.10 3.57
CA LYS A 16 -10.08 -15.92 4.88
C LYS A 16 -10.97 -15.15 5.86
N PHE A 17 -10.58 -15.21 7.11
CA PHE A 17 -11.10 -14.36 8.19
C PHE A 17 -9.98 -13.41 8.64
N LEU A 18 -10.29 -12.12 8.70
CA LEU A 18 -9.42 -11.12 9.30
C LEU A 18 -10.07 -10.58 10.56
N PHE A 19 -9.35 -10.61 11.67
CA PHE A 19 -9.87 -10.13 12.94
C PHE A 19 -9.60 -8.63 13.11
N THR A 20 -10.62 -7.90 13.56
CA THR A 20 -10.52 -6.50 13.94
C THR A 20 -10.67 -6.36 15.45
N SER A 21 -10.08 -5.30 16.02
CA SER A 21 -10.10 -5.07 17.48
C SER A 21 -11.50 -4.82 18.07
N GLY A 22 -12.51 -4.58 17.24
CA GLY A 22 -13.89 -4.32 17.69
C GLY A 22 -14.01 -3.14 18.65
N SER A 23 -15.09 -2.37 18.57
CA SER A 23 -15.36 -1.25 19.48
C SER A 23 -15.64 -1.69 20.93
N THR A 24 -15.95 -2.95 21.13
CA THR A 24 -16.30 -3.55 22.46
C THR A 24 -15.15 -4.31 23.11
N GLY A 25 -13.95 -4.27 22.53
CA GLY A 25 -12.76 -4.99 23.02
C GLY A 25 -12.69 -6.48 22.65
N THR A 26 -13.79 -7.09 22.19
CA THR A 26 -13.77 -8.47 21.69
C THR A 26 -13.47 -8.46 20.20
N PRO A 27 -12.45 -9.20 19.74
CA PRO A 27 -12.13 -9.26 18.31
C PRO A 27 -13.30 -9.78 17.48
N LYS A 28 -13.59 -9.13 16.35
CA LYS A 28 -14.62 -9.56 15.40
C LYS A 28 -13.95 -10.13 14.16
N ALA A 29 -14.39 -11.31 13.73
CA ALA A 29 -13.94 -11.92 12.50
C ALA A 29 -14.69 -11.30 11.30
N VAL A 30 -13.94 -10.66 10.41
CA VAL A 30 -14.46 -10.17 9.14
C VAL A 30 -14.27 -11.24 8.09
N ILE A 31 -15.37 -11.68 7.49
CA ILE A 31 -15.37 -12.68 6.41
C ILE A 31 -14.92 -11.99 5.13
N ASN A 32 -13.86 -12.53 4.50
CA ASN A 32 -13.42 -12.10 3.18
C ASN A 32 -13.67 -13.23 2.18
N THR A 33 -14.50 -12.97 1.17
CA THR A 33 -14.78 -13.92 0.09
C THR A 33 -13.84 -13.70 -1.10
N GLN A 34 -13.79 -14.67 -2.01
CA GLN A 34 -13.03 -14.54 -3.25
C GLN A 34 -13.51 -13.33 -4.08
N ARG A 35 -14.83 -13.09 -4.11
CA ARG A 35 -15.42 -11.92 -4.77
C ARG A 35 -14.87 -10.59 -4.20
N MET A 36 -14.82 -10.46 -2.88
CA MET A 36 -14.30 -9.25 -2.23
C MET A 36 -12.84 -9.00 -2.61
N LEU A 37 -12.00 -10.04 -2.60
CA LEU A 37 -10.58 -9.90 -2.94
C LEU A 37 -10.38 -9.55 -4.41
N THR A 38 -11.07 -10.22 -5.31
CA THR A 38 -10.91 -10.02 -6.77
C THR A 38 -11.53 -8.72 -7.24
N SER A 39 -12.71 -8.32 -6.74
CA SER A 39 -13.36 -7.06 -7.09
C SER A 39 -12.55 -5.85 -6.61
N SER A 40 -11.95 -5.91 -5.42
CA SER A 40 -11.06 -4.86 -4.92
C SER A 40 -9.85 -4.67 -5.84
N GLN A 41 -9.23 -5.74 -6.31
CA GLN A 41 -8.11 -5.65 -7.25
C GLN A 41 -8.56 -5.20 -8.65
N GLN A 42 -9.77 -5.57 -9.08
CA GLN A 42 -10.35 -5.11 -10.35
C GLN A 42 -10.65 -3.60 -10.30
N ALA A 43 -11.25 -3.11 -9.22
CA ALA A 43 -11.49 -1.69 -9.02
C ALA A 43 -10.18 -0.89 -9.05
N LYS A 44 -9.12 -1.42 -8.41
CA LYS A 44 -7.78 -0.81 -8.44
C LYS A 44 -7.20 -0.79 -9.86
N ALA A 45 -7.32 -1.84 -10.63
CA ALA A 45 -6.84 -1.87 -12.01
C ALA A 45 -7.53 -0.81 -12.89
N GLN A 46 -8.80 -0.49 -12.61
CA GLN A 46 -9.53 0.57 -13.31
C GLN A 46 -9.09 1.99 -12.91
N THR A 47 -8.61 2.17 -11.67
CA THR A 47 -8.16 3.47 -11.17
C THR A 47 -6.65 3.69 -11.35
N TRP A 48 -5.84 2.64 -11.22
CA TRP A 48 -4.38 2.67 -11.35
C TRP A 48 -3.94 2.12 -12.72
N THR A 49 -4.40 2.76 -13.78
CA THR A 49 -4.13 2.32 -15.17
C THR A 49 -2.64 2.25 -15.52
N PHE A 50 -1.79 2.99 -14.80
CA PHE A 50 -0.34 2.91 -14.95
C PHE A 50 0.23 1.52 -14.60
N LEU A 51 -0.45 0.71 -13.80
CA LEU A 51 -0.02 -0.65 -13.48
C LEU A 51 -0.04 -1.56 -14.72
N GLU A 52 -0.97 -1.35 -15.64
CA GLU A 52 -1.00 -2.08 -16.92
C GLU A 52 0.21 -1.75 -17.79
N GLN A 53 0.72 -0.53 -17.69
CA GLN A 53 1.88 -0.06 -18.44
C GLN A 53 3.21 -0.51 -17.82
N THR A 54 3.23 -0.73 -16.49
CA THR A 54 4.44 -1.17 -15.78
C THR A 54 4.63 -2.67 -15.78
N GLY A 55 3.57 -3.46 -16.00
CA GLY A 55 3.63 -4.92 -16.10
C GLY A 55 4.40 -5.57 -14.94
N SER A 56 5.40 -6.38 -15.29
CA SER A 56 6.29 -7.08 -14.34
C SER A 56 7.23 -6.16 -13.55
N ASP A 57 7.26 -4.85 -13.83
CA ASP A 57 8.13 -3.89 -13.13
C ASP A 57 7.58 -3.46 -11.76
N LEU A 58 6.44 -3.98 -11.34
CA LEU A 58 5.92 -3.74 -10.01
C LEU A 58 6.80 -4.44 -8.96
N VAL A 59 7.53 -3.66 -8.20
CA VAL A 59 8.33 -4.13 -7.07
C VAL A 59 7.82 -3.50 -5.79
N ILE A 60 7.47 -4.33 -4.82
CA ILE A 60 7.04 -3.92 -3.48
C ILE A 60 7.99 -4.51 -2.44
N LEU A 61 8.50 -3.67 -1.56
CA LEU A 61 9.19 -4.07 -0.33
C LEU A 61 8.23 -3.77 0.82
N ASP A 62 7.69 -4.82 1.47
CA ASP A 62 6.56 -4.69 2.38
C ASP A 62 6.81 -5.35 3.73
N TRP A 63 6.62 -4.58 4.80
CA TRP A 63 6.63 -5.04 6.19
C TRP A 63 5.22 -5.24 6.76
N LEU A 64 4.18 -4.78 6.06
CA LEU A 64 2.82 -4.81 6.56
C LEU A 64 2.35 -6.25 6.82
N PRO A 65 1.77 -6.53 7.99
CA PRO A 65 1.41 -7.90 8.36
C PRO A 65 0.26 -8.44 7.48
N TRP A 66 0.36 -9.70 7.11
CA TRP A 66 -0.69 -10.38 6.35
C TRP A 66 -1.92 -10.74 7.19
N SER A 67 -1.88 -10.51 8.49
CA SER A 67 -3.04 -10.52 9.38
C SER A 67 -3.86 -9.22 9.30
N HIS A 68 -3.37 -8.20 8.60
CA HIS A 68 -4.05 -6.92 8.39
C HIS A 68 -4.41 -6.73 6.92
N THR A 69 -5.59 -6.15 6.66
CA THR A 69 -6.13 -5.99 5.31
C THR A 69 -5.21 -5.18 4.38
N PHE A 70 -4.42 -4.24 4.88
CA PHE A 70 -3.49 -3.46 4.08
C PHE A 70 -2.37 -4.33 3.49
N GLY A 71 -1.68 -5.13 4.31
CA GLY A 71 -0.66 -6.06 3.79
C GLY A 71 -1.25 -7.18 2.96
N ALA A 72 -2.30 -7.85 3.48
CA ALA A 72 -2.85 -9.06 2.88
C ALA A 72 -3.75 -8.80 1.67
N ASN A 73 -4.77 -7.94 1.81
CA ASN A 73 -5.76 -7.75 0.75
C ASN A 73 -5.30 -6.74 -0.29
N HIS A 74 -4.56 -5.70 0.16
CA HIS A 74 -4.08 -4.66 -0.74
C HIS A 74 -2.76 -5.06 -1.41
N ASN A 75 -1.65 -5.09 -0.66
CA ASN A 75 -0.32 -5.20 -1.23
C ASN A 75 -0.03 -6.59 -1.82
N PHE A 76 -0.30 -7.64 -1.07
CA PHE A 76 -0.07 -9.02 -1.54
C PHE A 76 -0.88 -9.33 -2.80
N ASN A 77 -2.19 -9.05 -2.80
CA ASN A 77 -3.03 -9.31 -3.95
C ASN A 77 -2.72 -8.40 -5.14
N LEU A 78 -2.21 -7.18 -4.89
CA LEU A 78 -1.75 -6.29 -5.96
C LEU A 78 -0.60 -6.92 -6.75
N VAL A 79 0.36 -7.52 -6.05
CA VAL A 79 1.48 -8.22 -6.69
C VAL A 79 1.00 -9.45 -7.46
N LEU A 80 0.11 -10.27 -6.84
CA LEU A 80 -0.43 -11.47 -7.49
C LEU A 80 -1.17 -11.13 -8.79
N ARG A 81 -1.99 -10.07 -8.78
CA ARG A 81 -2.76 -9.68 -9.96
C ARG A 81 -1.88 -9.17 -11.10
N ASN A 82 -0.83 -8.42 -10.79
CA ASN A 82 -0.04 -7.72 -11.79
C ASN A 82 1.25 -8.46 -12.18
N GLY A 83 1.55 -9.62 -11.59
CA GLY A 83 2.75 -10.40 -11.89
C GLY A 83 4.06 -9.73 -11.43
N GLY A 84 3.99 -8.86 -10.41
CA GLY A 84 5.13 -8.16 -9.85
C GLY A 84 5.97 -9.00 -8.88
N SER A 85 6.90 -8.34 -8.20
CA SER A 85 7.76 -8.92 -7.18
C SER A 85 7.43 -8.38 -5.79
N LEU A 86 7.23 -9.29 -4.84
CA LEU A 86 7.03 -8.95 -3.43
C LEU A 86 8.25 -9.39 -2.63
N TYR A 87 8.91 -8.42 -2.01
CA TYR A 87 9.98 -8.66 -1.04
C TYR A 87 9.45 -8.43 0.36
N ILE A 88 9.55 -9.45 1.20
CA ILE A 88 9.08 -9.40 2.59
C ILE A 88 10.12 -8.71 3.44
N ASP A 89 9.76 -7.55 4.01
CA ASP A 89 10.63 -6.78 4.89
C ASP A 89 10.46 -7.25 6.34
N GLY A 90 11.54 -7.72 6.94
CA GLY A 90 11.60 -8.07 8.37
C GLY A 90 11.67 -6.86 9.30
N GLY A 91 11.82 -5.65 8.75
CA GLY A 91 11.77 -4.40 9.50
C GLY A 91 10.34 -3.89 9.69
N LYS A 92 10.19 -2.79 10.41
CA LYS A 92 8.93 -2.02 10.54
C LYS A 92 9.23 -0.63 11.13
N PRO A 93 8.32 0.36 11.02
CA PRO A 93 8.52 1.71 11.53
C PRO A 93 8.38 1.76 13.07
N ALA A 94 9.33 1.13 13.74
CA ALA A 94 9.49 1.12 15.20
C ALA A 94 10.97 1.27 15.59
N PRO A 95 11.25 1.80 16.80
CA PRO A 95 12.61 1.93 17.29
C PRO A 95 13.40 0.61 17.21
N GLY A 96 14.61 0.67 16.68
CA GLY A 96 15.50 -0.50 16.51
C GLY A 96 15.16 -1.41 15.33
N LEU A 97 13.95 -1.37 14.79
CA LEU A 97 13.52 -2.27 13.72
C LEU A 97 13.57 -1.61 12.33
N PHE A 98 13.46 -0.29 12.24
CA PHE A 98 13.47 0.40 10.96
C PHE A 98 14.83 0.37 10.26
N ALA A 99 15.91 0.14 11.00
CA ALA A 99 17.23 -0.07 10.43
C ALA A 99 17.28 -1.25 9.45
N THR A 100 16.53 -2.32 9.73
CA THR A 100 16.37 -3.46 8.82
C THR A 100 15.67 -3.03 7.53
N SER A 101 14.58 -2.26 7.61
CA SER A 101 13.90 -1.71 6.43
C SER A 101 14.83 -0.83 5.59
N LEU A 102 15.67 0.01 6.21
CA LEU A 102 16.63 0.83 5.49
C LEU A 102 17.73 -0.01 4.82
N ALA A 103 18.21 -1.07 5.47
CA ALA A 103 19.16 -2.00 4.86
C ALA A 103 18.53 -2.72 3.66
N ASN A 104 17.27 -3.15 3.78
CA ASN A 104 16.53 -3.78 2.70
C ASN A 104 16.28 -2.81 1.54
N LEU A 105 15.95 -1.54 1.79
CA LEU A 105 15.83 -0.50 0.76
C LEU A 105 17.15 -0.26 -0.01
N LYS A 106 18.30 -0.46 0.61
CA LYS A 106 19.60 -0.39 -0.09
C LYS A 106 19.83 -1.57 -1.03
N SER A 107 19.19 -2.70 -0.79
CA SER A 107 19.32 -3.92 -1.60
C SER A 107 18.19 -4.03 -2.64
N VAL A 108 16.96 -3.74 -2.24
CA VAL A 108 15.76 -3.84 -3.06
C VAL A 108 15.04 -2.50 -3.02
N MET A 109 15.05 -1.78 -4.14
CA MET A 109 14.33 -0.53 -4.26
C MET A 109 12.93 -0.80 -4.84
N PRO A 110 11.85 -0.46 -4.13
CA PRO A 110 10.50 -0.62 -4.64
C PRO A 110 10.19 0.40 -5.74
N THR A 111 9.34 0.04 -6.69
CA THR A 111 8.78 0.98 -7.67
C THR A 111 7.56 1.71 -7.11
N VAL A 112 6.88 1.09 -6.16
CA VAL A 112 5.79 1.70 -5.37
C VAL A 112 6.09 1.52 -3.89
N TYR A 113 6.12 2.63 -3.16
CA TYR A 113 6.43 2.60 -1.73
C TYR A 113 5.15 2.74 -0.90
N PHE A 114 4.80 1.66 -0.20
CA PHE A 114 3.65 1.61 0.71
C PHE A 114 4.10 1.79 2.14
N ASN A 115 3.47 2.70 2.88
CA ASN A 115 3.75 2.81 4.31
C ASN A 115 2.59 3.49 5.07
N VAL A 116 2.71 3.47 6.39
CA VAL A 116 1.92 4.30 7.31
C VAL A 116 2.67 5.60 7.60
N PRO A 117 2.01 6.67 8.12
CA PRO A 117 2.66 7.97 8.36
C PRO A 117 3.96 7.88 9.19
N ARG A 118 4.00 7.02 10.21
CA ARG A 118 5.22 6.82 11.00
C ARG A 118 6.40 6.29 10.17
N GLY A 119 6.12 5.46 9.17
CA GLY A 119 7.16 4.97 8.27
C GLY A 119 7.72 6.07 7.39
N PHE A 120 6.89 7.00 6.92
CA PHE A 120 7.35 8.17 6.17
C PHE A 120 8.18 9.12 7.02
N ASP A 121 7.81 9.37 8.29
CA ASP A 121 8.60 10.18 9.22
C ASP A 121 10.01 9.62 9.38
N MET A 122 10.14 8.31 9.63
CA MET A 122 11.43 7.66 9.77
C MET A 122 12.22 7.60 8.46
N LEU A 123 11.55 7.40 7.33
CA LEU A 123 12.17 7.40 6.01
C LEU A 123 12.75 8.78 5.67
N ILE A 124 12.00 9.86 5.87
CA ILE A 124 12.43 11.23 5.58
C ILE A 124 13.71 11.55 6.38
N ALA A 125 13.76 11.17 7.65
CA ALA A 125 14.96 11.35 8.47
C ALA A 125 16.17 10.61 7.88
N ALA A 126 15.99 9.36 7.42
CA ALA A 126 17.04 8.57 6.79
C ALA A 126 17.48 9.16 5.44
N LEU A 127 16.54 9.59 4.59
CA LEU A 127 16.83 10.19 3.27
C LEU A 127 17.59 11.52 3.40
N ARG A 128 17.41 12.26 4.49
CA ARG A 128 18.19 13.47 4.78
C ARG A 128 19.65 13.14 5.14
N GLY A 129 19.85 12.03 5.84
CA GLY A 129 21.17 11.61 6.32
C GLY A 129 21.99 10.76 5.34
N ASP A 130 21.35 10.16 4.33
CA ASP A 130 22.01 9.26 3.37
C ASP A 130 21.69 9.69 1.93
N GLU A 131 22.60 10.42 1.31
CA GLU A 131 22.43 10.94 -0.04
C GLU A 131 22.34 9.82 -1.09
N ALA A 132 23.10 8.74 -0.94
CA ALA A 132 23.08 7.63 -1.89
C ALA A 132 21.73 6.91 -1.87
N LEU A 133 21.18 6.64 -0.69
CA LEU A 133 19.86 6.10 -0.52
C LEU A 133 18.78 7.04 -1.08
N ARG A 134 18.90 8.34 -0.79
CA ARG A 134 17.97 9.36 -1.29
C ARG A 134 17.91 9.41 -2.81
N ARG A 135 19.08 9.49 -3.47
CA ARG A 135 19.15 9.49 -4.94
C ARG A 135 18.53 8.25 -5.53
N ARG A 136 18.86 7.08 -5.00
CA ARG A 136 18.33 5.81 -5.47
C ARG A 136 16.82 5.73 -5.24
N PHE A 137 16.33 6.10 -4.06
CA PHE A 137 14.90 6.06 -3.73
C PHE A 137 14.08 6.88 -4.74
N PHE A 138 14.43 8.14 -4.97
CA PHE A 138 13.67 9.00 -5.87
C PHE A 138 13.88 8.71 -7.36
N SER A 139 14.93 7.97 -7.75
CA SER A 139 15.10 7.52 -9.13
C SER A 139 14.22 6.32 -9.48
N GLU A 140 13.97 5.43 -8.55
CA GLU A 140 13.27 4.16 -8.78
C GLU A 140 11.79 4.21 -8.37
N VAL A 141 11.46 4.90 -7.26
CA VAL A 141 10.08 5.00 -6.79
C VAL A 141 9.26 5.89 -7.70
N LYS A 142 8.21 5.34 -8.31
CA LYS A 142 7.29 6.03 -9.22
C LYS A 142 6.24 6.83 -8.46
N PHE A 143 5.73 6.27 -7.34
CA PHE A 143 4.85 6.97 -6.41
C PHE A 143 4.91 6.35 -5.02
N ALA A 144 4.42 7.10 -4.03
CA ALA A 144 4.27 6.64 -2.65
C ALA A 144 2.79 6.58 -2.27
N PHE A 145 2.43 5.56 -1.48
CA PHE A 145 1.08 5.37 -0.99
C PHE A 145 1.07 5.33 0.53
N TYR A 146 0.24 6.14 1.15
CA TYR A 146 0.05 6.13 2.59
C TYR A 146 -1.39 5.83 2.97
N ALA A 147 -1.57 5.03 4.02
CA ALA A 147 -2.89 4.71 4.57
C ALA A 147 -2.79 4.34 6.05
N GLY A 148 -3.93 4.04 6.67
CA GLY A 148 -4.03 3.65 8.07
C GLY A 148 -4.16 4.82 9.04
N ALA A 149 -3.68 6.01 8.66
CA ALA A 149 -3.85 7.26 9.39
C ALA A 149 -3.62 8.46 8.45
N ALA A 150 -4.02 9.65 8.86
CA ALA A 150 -3.72 10.88 8.12
C ALA A 150 -2.22 11.17 8.15
N LEU A 151 -1.65 11.49 6.98
CA LEU A 151 -0.26 11.93 6.87
C LEU A 151 -0.19 13.43 7.27
N PRO A 152 0.65 13.83 8.24
CA PRO A 152 0.86 15.25 8.54
C PRO A 152 1.39 16.02 7.33
N GLN A 153 0.88 17.24 7.10
CA GLN A 153 1.26 18.06 5.95
C GLN A 153 2.78 18.33 5.90
N ASN A 154 3.41 18.54 7.03
CA ASN A 154 4.86 18.77 7.09
C ASN A 154 5.69 17.56 6.62
N LEU A 155 5.19 16.32 6.76
CA LEU A 155 5.87 15.14 6.21
C LEU A 155 5.65 15.04 4.69
N TRP A 156 4.47 15.37 4.23
CA TRP A 156 4.18 15.50 2.80
C TRP A 156 5.14 16.50 2.14
N ASP A 157 5.17 17.74 2.64
CA ASP A 157 6.02 18.80 2.12
C ASP A 157 7.50 18.42 2.15
N ALA A 158 7.94 17.79 3.23
CA ALA A 158 9.33 17.36 3.37
C ALA A 158 9.73 16.30 2.33
N LEU A 159 8.87 15.31 2.08
CA LEU A 159 9.14 14.27 1.08
C LEU A 159 9.12 14.85 -0.35
N GLU A 160 8.16 15.72 -0.65
CA GLU A 160 8.06 16.41 -1.92
C GLU A 160 9.30 17.27 -2.20
N GLN A 161 9.72 18.09 -1.22
CA GLN A 161 10.91 18.93 -1.34
C GLN A 161 12.19 18.10 -1.55
N LEU A 162 12.36 17.00 -0.82
CA LEU A 162 13.49 16.10 -1.01
C LEU A 162 13.49 15.50 -2.42
N SER A 163 12.33 15.14 -2.95
CA SER A 163 12.21 14.64 -4.32
C SER A 163 12.62 15.71 -5.35
N ILE A 164 12.04 16.91 -5.25
CA ILE A 164 12.35 18.03 -6.16
C ILE A 164 13.85 18.36 -6.13
N GLN A 165 14.44 18.44 -4.94
CA GLN A 165 15.88 18.72 -4.77
C GLN A 165 16.79 17.61 -5.36
N THR A 166 16.29 16.36 -5.39
CA THR A 166 17.10 15.21 -5.78
C THR A 166 16.98 14.88 -7.26
N VAL A 167 15.75 14.90 -7.81
CA VAL A 167 15.44 14.44 -9.19
C VAL A 167 14.69 15.49 -10.02
N GLY A 168 14.49 16.71 -9.50
CA GLY A 168 13.88 17.83 -10.22
C GLY A 168 12.35 17.74 -10.40
N ARG A 169 11.67 16.77 -9.75
CA ARG A 169 10.22 16.60 -9.84
C ARG A 169 9.65 16.14 -8.52
N PRO A 170 8.38 16.46 -8.19
CA PRO A 170 7.73 15.90 -7.01
C PRO A 170 7.51 14.40 -7.16
N LEU A 171 7.58 13.67 -6.05
CA LEU A 171 7.12 12.29 -5.97
C LEU A 171 5.59 12.30 -5.83
N PRO A 172 4.82 11.70 -6.74
CA PRO A 172 3.39 11.56 -6.55
C PRO A 172 3.09 10.80 -5.26
N MET A 173 2.24 11.37 -4.41
CA MET A 173 1.78 10.74 -3.18
C MET A 173 0.28 10.56 -3.26
N VAL A 174 -0.19 9.36 -3.02
CA VAL A 174 -1.60 8.97 -3.07
C VAL A 174 -2.02 8.35 -1.75
N SER A 175 -3.31 8.43 -1.48
CA SER A 175 -3.91 7.87 -0.27
C SER A 175 -5.25 7.25 -0.59
N ALA A 176 -5.76 6.49 0.36
CA ALA A 176 -7.05 5.86 0.26
C ALA A 176 -7.68 5.75 1.65
N TRP A 177 -8.99 5.56 1.69
CA TRP A 177 -9.69 5.19 2.90
C TRP A 177 -10.43 3.87 2.70
N GLY A 178 -10.48 3.11 3.79
CA GLY A 178 -11.18 1.85 3.81
C GLY A 178 -11.01 1.14 5.15
N SER A 179 -11.53 -0.07 5.21
CA SER A 179 -11.51 -0.91 6.40
C SER A 179 -11.33 -2.38 6.02
N THR A 180 -11.22 -3.26 7.00
CA THR A 180 -11.20 -4.70 6.75
C THR A 180 -12.47 -5.16 6.05
N GLU A 181 -13.60 -4.56 6.39
CA GLU A 181 -14.92 -4.86 5.84
C GLU A 181 -15.07 -4.43 4.37
N THR A 182 -14.30 -3.43 3.92
CA THR A 182 -14.31 -2.97 2.51
C THR A 182 -13.22 -3.63 1.65
N SER A 183 -12.38 -4.49 2.20
CA SER A 183 -11.42 -5.43 1.57
C SER A 183 -10.31 -4.86 0.64
N PRO A 184 -9.56 -3.81 0.96
CA PRO A 184 -9.74 -2.84 2.02
C PRO A 184 -10.36 -1.51 1.55
N LEU A 185 -10.37 -1.18 0.24
CA LEU A 185 -10.64 0.17 -0.24
C LEU A 185 -12.13 0.47 -0.37
N ALA A 186 -12.53 1.65 0.08
CA ALA A 186 -13.80 2.29 -0.22
C ALA A 186 -13.58 3.53 -1.10
N THR A 187 -12.52 4.30 -0.84
CA THR A 187 -12.11 5.44 -1.68
C THR A 187 -10.65 5.31 -2.06
N ASP A 188 -10.25 5.97 -3.15
CA ASP A 188 -8.88 6.03 -3.63
C ASP A 188 -8.59 7.39 -4.26
N CYS A 189 -7.48 8.02 -3.84
CA CYS A 189 -6.97 9.22 -4.45
C CYS A 189 -5.98 8.82 -5.56
N HIS A 190 -6.52 8.43 -6.74
CA HIS A 190 -5.74 7.99 -7.90
C HIS A 190 -5.37 9.13 -8.86
N PHE A 191 -5.41 10.34 -8.38
CA PHE A 191 -5.03 11.56 -9.07
C PHE A 191 -4.01 12.36 -8.25
N LEU A 192 -3.32 13.31 -8.87
CA LEU A 192 -2.36 14.16 -8.17
C LEU A 192 -3.08 15.04 -7.16
N ALA A 193 -2.77 14.84 -5.88
CA ALA A 193 -3.26 15.66 -4.80
C ALA A 193 -2.28 16.79 -4.51
N GLU A 194 -2.80 17.97 -4.19
CA GLU A 194 -2.00 19.16 -3.87
C GLU A 194 -1.58 19.22 -2.39
N ARG A 195 -2.19 18.36 -1.55
CA ARG A 195 -1.94 18.32 -0.11
C ARG A 195 -2.29 16.96 0.48
N SER A 196 -1.78 16.70 1.66
CA SER A 196 -2.14 15.52 2.44
C SER A 196 -3.61 15.53 2.87
N GLY A 197 -4.14 14.36 3.27
CA GLY A 197 -5.49 14.21 3.80
C GLY A 197 -6.59 14.03 2.74
N ASN A 198 -6.26 14.11 1.46
CA ASN A 198 -7.20 13.76 0.40
C ASN A 198 -7.28 12.22 0.31
N ILE A 199 -8.42 11.65 0.67
CA ILE A 199 -8.69 10.21 0.62
C ILE A 199 -9.32 9.76 -0.70
N GLY A 200 -9.49 10.67 -1.65
CA GLY A 200 -9.99 10.39 -2.98
C GLY A 200 -11.51 10.29 -3.09
N VAL A 201 -11.93 9.59 -4.10
CA VAL A 201 -13.34 9.35 -4.46
C VAL A 201 -13.70 7.87 -4.32
N PRO A 202 -14.98 7.50 -4.26
CA PRO A 202 -15.39 6.09 -4.25
C PRO A 202 -14.77 5.32 -5.40
N ILE A 203 -14.23 4.15 -5.10
CA ILE A 203 -13.72 3.25 -6.15
C ILE A 203 -14.89 2.60 -6.91
N PRO A 204 -14.67 2.11 -8.16
CA PRO A 204 -15.69 1.43 -8.92
C PRO A 204 -16.40 0.32 -8.12
N GLY A 205 -17.72 0.36 -8.07
CA GLY A 205 -18.55 -0.59 -7.33
C GLY A 205 -18.78 -0.23 -5.86
N THR A 206 -18.28 0.92 -5.37
CA THR A 206 -18.52 1.40 -4.01
C THR A 206 -19.48 2.58 -4.01
N GLU A 207 -20.52 2.49 -3.17
CA GLU A 207 -21.43 3.59 -2.88
C GLU A 207 -21.16 4.13 -1.48
N LEU A 208 -21.08 5.46 -1.35
CA LEU A 208 -20.94 6.15 -0.07
C LEU A 208 -22.14 7.03 0.19
N LYS A 209 -22.60 6.99 1.43
CA LYS A 209 -23.61 7.91 1.95
C LYS A 209 -23.00 8.75 3.08
N LEU A 210 -23.06 10.06 2.93
CA LEU A 210 -22.68 11.05 3.96
C LEU A 210 -23.86 11.43 4.83
#